data_46ae2416a3cafe67a5db20697b3de7c1
#
_entry.id   46ae2416a3cafe67a5db20697b3de7c1
#
_cell.length_a   1.000
_cell.length_b   1.000
_cell.length_c   1.000
_cell.angle_alpha   90.00
_cell.angle_beta   90.00
_cell.angle_gamma   90.00
#
_symmetry.space_group_name_H-M   'P 1'
#
loop_
_entity.id
_entity.type
_entity.pdbx_description
1 polymer ?
#
loop_
_entity_poly.entity_id
_entity_poly.type
_entity_poly.pdbx_seq_one_letter_code
_entity_poly.pdbx_strand_id
1 'polypeptide(L)'
;LSRPPNEVPFAPFRLQGLSIMQWYSLSDVAKNGQKDLIKDENEAVELLEKTLTESVQSQLITDVPLGAFLSGGVDSSVIVSLMQKLSSNPVKTFTIGFEENGFNEAVYAKDVARHLGTDHHELYVTVNDAISIIPKLPMLYDELFADSSQIPTHLVSKMARQDVTVSLSGDAGDELFGGYNRYVWGGLIWNKVKWIPPSFRGVLSNIIQKVPVSAWDNIGSSLPKKYEVFSMGDKAYRMAHRLKIVRSLDDVYHSLVTEGYKEESLVIGGNSELKTKLNNCDLVSGIEESEQRMMLWDSLTYLPDDILTKVDRAAMGAGLETRIPFLDYRVVELAWRLPLNMKIKNGIGKWPVREVLYKYVPKELIERPKAGFAVPVGQWIRGPLREWADDLLDETRIQREGYFDSKLVKKLWGQHLSGRYDWTPRLWAILMFQAWLNDYKVPKN
;
A
#
# COMPACT_ATOMS: atom_id res chain seq x y z
N LEU A 1 -12.77 29.31 30.32
CA LEU A 1 -12.62 28.93 28.94
C LEU A 1 -14.00 28.97 28.32
N SER A 2 -14.32 30.04 27.60
CA SER A 2 -15.46 30.10 26.69
C SER A 2 -15.34 29.01 25.63
N ARG A 3 -16.46 28.39 25.21
CA ARG A 3 -16.56 27.24 24.31
C ARG A 3 -15.45 27.15 23.25
N PRO A 4 -14.89 25.96 22.98
CA PRO A 4 -13.97 25.81 21.87
C PRO A 4 -14.62 26.32 20.58
N PRO A 5 -13.87 26.93 19.67
CA PRO A 5 -14.41 27.34 18.37
C PRO A 5 -15.05 26.13 17.70
N ASN A 6 -16.16 26.33 17.01
CA ASN A 6 -16.89 25.24 16.31
C ASN A 6 -16.04 24.56 15.20
N GLU A 7 -14.90 25.13 14.87
CA GLU A 7 -13.90 24.56 13.98
C GLU A 7 -12.55 24.57 14.68
N VAL A 8 -11.84 23.44 14.69
CA VAL A 8 -10.46 23.38 15.16
C VAL A 8 -9.61 24.21 14.19
N PRO A 9 -9.03 25.33 14.64
CA PRO A 9 -8.25 26.17 13.74
C PRO A 9 -6.99 25.45 13.30
N PHE A 10 -6.63 25.61 12.02
CA PHE A 10 -5.37 25.10 11.51
C PHE A 10 -4.18 25.82 12.15
N ALA A 11 -3.13 25.09 12.47
CA ALA A 11 -1.88 25.67 12.97
C ALA A 11 -1.15 26.46 11.84
N PRO A 12 -0.48 27.61 12.16
CA PRO A 12 -0.33 28.18 13.48
C PRO A 12 -1.56 29.02 13.89
N PHE A 13 -2.03 28.81 15.11
CA PHE A 13 -3.15 29.56 15.67
C PHE A 13 -2.79 30.11 17.03
N ARG A 14 -3.14 31.39 17.28
CA ARG A 14 -2.95 32.03 18.58
C ARG A 14 -4.25 32.67 19.04
N LEU A 15 -4.70 32.29 20.21
CA LEU A 15 -5.75 32.95 20.96
C LEU A 15 -5.21 33.29 22.35
N GLN A 16 -5.81 34.27 23.04
CA GLN A 16 -5.37 34.68 24.38
C GLN A 16 -5.27 33.47 25.33
N GLY A 17 -4.07 33.09 25.71
CA GLY A 17 -3.77 31.92 26.56
C GLY A 17 -3.66 30.59 25.88
N LEU A 18 -3.84 30.49 24.51
CA LEU A 18 -3.71 29.26 23.73
C LEU A 18 -2.85 29.51 22.50
N SER A 19 -1.89 28.64 22.25
CA SER A 19 -1.11 28.61 21.02
C SER A 19 -1.09 27.20 20.47
N ILE A 20 -1.51 27.02 19.22
CA ILE A 20 -1.41 25.75 18.48
C ILE A 20 -0.35 25.94 17.42
N MET A 21 0.70 25.11 17.46
CA MET A 21 1.80 25.12 16.50
C MET A 21 1.96 23.73 15.89
N GLN A 22 2.12 23.69 14.57
CA GLN A 22 2.53 22.46 13.89
C GLN A 22 4.03 22.25 14.14
N TRP A 23 4.40 21.20 14.88
CA TRP A 23 5.80 20.94 15.21
C TRP A 23 6.56 20.25 14.07
N TYR A 24 5.86 19.51 13.17
CA TYR A 24 6.45 18.80 12.05
C TYR A 24 5.53 18.85 10.82
N SER A 25 6.08 19.17 9.67
CA SER A 25 5.39 19.22 8.38
C SER A 25 6.21 18.45 7.35
N LEU A 26 5.73 17.30 6.91
CA LEU A 26 6.42 16.49 5.91
C LEU A 26 6.59 17.24 4.58
N SER A 27 5.60 18.07 4.19
CA SER A 27 5.71 18.90 2.98
C SER A 27 6.86 19.92 3.09
N ASP A 28 7.07 20.53 4.28
CA ASP A 28 8.17 21.45 4.50
C ASP A 28 9.52 20.73 4.56
N VAL A 29 9.56 19.56 5.18
CA VAL A 29 10.75 18.69 5.18
C VAL A 29 11.16 18.33 3.75
N ALA A 30 10.20 17.89 2.93
CA ALA A 30 10.44 17.55 1.53
C ALA A 30 10.95 18.76 0.73
N LYS A 31 10.27 19.92 0.83
CA LYS A 31 10.68 21.16 0.16
C LYS A 31 12.07 21.66 0.59
N ASN A 32 12.39 21.54 1.86
CA ASN A 32 13.70 21.95 2.37
C ASN A 32 14.79 20.95 1.99
N GLY A 33 14.51 19.66 2.02
CA GLY A 33 15.41 18.62 1.55
C GLY A 33 15.84 18.81 0.08
N GLN A 34 14.90 19.22 -0.79
CA GLN A 34 15.22 19.51 -2.20
C GLN A 34 16.20 20.68 -2.38
N LYS A 35 16.36 21.57 -1.38
CA LYS A 35 17.32 22.68 -1.43
C LYS A 35 18.72 22.28 -0.99
N ASP A 36 18.85 21.13 -0.29
CA ASP A 36 20.11 20.62 0.28
C ASP A 36 20.32 19.15 -0.11
N LEU A 37 20.39 18.90 -1.43
CA LEU A 37 20.55 17.56 -1.96
C LEU A 37 21.96 17.02 -1.76
N ILE A 38 22.05 15.77 -1.33
CA ILE A 38 23.29 15.00 -1.26
C ILE A 38 23.75 14.69 -2.68
N LYS A 39 25.03 14.94 -2.97
CA LYS A 39 25.59 14.81 -4.32
C LYS A 39 26.41 13.55 -4.53
N ASP A 40 27.00 13.02 -3.48
CA ASP A 40 27.83 11.82 -3.53
C ASP A 40 27.02 10.57 -3.16
N GLU A 41 27.12 9.54 -3.98
CA GLU A 41 26.38 8.28 -3.79
C GLU A 41 26.90 7.49 -2.57
N ASN A 42 28.20 7.50 -2.32
CA ASN A 42 28.79 6.79 -1.19
C ASN A 42 28.42 7.48 0.12
N GLU A 43 28.49 8.83 0.15
CA GLU A 43 28.01 9.63 1.29
C GLU A 43 26.55 9.31 1.59
N ALA A 44 25.68 9.23 0.57
CA ALA A 44 24.27 8.92 0.73
C ALA A 44 24.04 7.56 1.39
N VAL A 45 24.77 6.53 0.94
CA VAL A 45 24.67 5.16 1.49
C VAL A 45 25.22 5.09 2.91
N GLU A 46 26.35 5.74 3.20
CA GLU A 46 26.94 5.77 4.54
C GLU A 46 26.07 6.51 5.56
N LEU A 47 25.54 7.67 5.17
CA LEU A 47 24.61 8.42 6.01
C LEU A 47 23.31 7.63 6.26
N LEU A 48 22.77 6.95 5.24
CA LEU A 48 21.57 6.13 5.40
C LEU A 48 21.83 4.95 6.34
N GLU A 49 22.93 4.22 6.15
CA GLU A 49 23.29 3.09 7.03
C GLU A 49 23.42 3.56 8.48
N LYS A 50 24.14 4.65 8.70
CA LYS A 50 24.33 5.23 10.03
C LYS A 50 23.02 5.61 10.66
N THR A 51 22.21 6.44 9.97
CA THR A 51 20.96 6.98 10.50
C THR A 51 19.95 5.87 10.77
N LEU A 52 19.83 4.89 9.87
CA LEU A 52 18.94 3.76 10.03
C LEU A 52 19.41 2.83 11.16
N THR A 53 20.73 2.64 11.33
CA THR A 53 21.29 1.88 12.46
C THR A 53 20.97 2.55 13.80
N GLU A 54 21.09 3.87 13.89
CA GLU A 54 20.73 4.65 15.08
C GLU A 54 19.22 4.57 15.37
N SER A 55 18.38 4.62 14.33
CA SER A 55 16.94 4.45 14.46
C SER A 55 16.59 3.05 14.99
N VAL A 56 17.13 1.99 14.39
CA VAL A 56 16.94 0.62 14.87
C VAL A 56 17.41 0.50 16.32
N GLN A 57 18.60 0.99 16.65
CA GLN A 57 19.16 0.91 17.99
C GLN A 57 18.26 1.57 19.03
N SER A 58 17.66 2.73 18.72
CA SER A 58 16.75 3.43 19.63
C SER A 58 15.44 2.65 19.85
N GLN A 59 14.98 1.92 18.81
CA GLN A 59 13.75 1.13 18.85
C GLN A 59 13.94 -0.29 19.43
N LEU A 60 15.19 -0.72 19.62
CA LEU A 60 15.51 -1.96 20.36
C LEU A 60 15.40 -1.80 21.89
N ILE A 61 15.29 -0.58 22.39
CA ILE A 61 15.16 -0.32 23.83
C ILE A 61 13.75 -0.79 24.26
N THR A 62 13.71 -1.85 25.06
CA THR A 62 12.48 -2.47 25.52
C THR A 62 12.72 -3.31 26.78
N ASP A 63 11.71 -3.45 27.62
CA ASP A 63 11.65 -4.31 28.81
C ASP A 63 10.86 -5.61 28.55
N VAL A 64 10.41 -5.82 27.30
CA VAL A 64 9.63 -6.98 26.89
C VAL A 64 10.29 -7.69 25.68
N PRO A 65 9.96 -8.96 25.40
CA PRO A 65 10.50 -9.66 24.23
C PRO A 65 10.18 -8.95 22.92
N LEU A 66 11.20 -8.83 22.06
CA LEU A 66 11.15 -8.09 20.79
C LEU A 66 11.60 -8.98 19.63
N GLY A 67 10.97 -8.80 18.46
CA GLY A 67 11.28 -9.47 17.21
C GLY A 67 11.09 -8.56 16.00
N ALA A 68 11.02 -9.14 14.81
CA ALA A 68 10.78 -8.40 13.57
C ALA A 68 9.96 -9.22 12.56
N PHE A 69 9.17 -8.54 11.75
CA PHE A 69 8.60 -9.14 10.54
C PHE A 69 9.65 -9.25 9.44
N LEU A 70 9.72 -10.40 8.78
CA LEU A 70 10.67 -10.66 7.70
C LEU A 70 9.93 -11.26 6.50
N SER A 71 9.79 -10.51 5.41
CA SER A 71 9.18 -10.97 4.16
C SER A 71 10.23 -11.45 3.13
N GLY A 72 11.53 -11.28 3.43
CA GLY A 72 12.60 -11.46 2.44
C GLY A 72 12.62 -10.36 1.37
N GLY A 73 11.86 -9.28 1.53
CA GLY A 73 11.94 -8.05 0.74
C GLY A 73 13.06 -7.13 1.24
N VAL A 74 13.40 -6.10 0.45
CA VAL A 74 14.51 -5.17 0.75
C VAL A 74 14.35 -4.52 2.12
N ASP A 75 13.18 -3.98 2.43
CA ASP A 75 12.96 -3.16 3.64
C ASP A 75 13.02 -3.99 4.92
N SER A 76 12.27 -5.10 4.97
CA SER A 76 12.30 -5.97 6.14
C SER A 76 13.68 -6.59 6.35
N SER A 77 14.35 -6.96 5.25
CA SER A 77 15.68 -7.56 5.33
C SER A 77 16.76 -6.60 5.84
N VAL A 78 16.73 -5.31 5.43
CA VAL A 78 17.70 -4.34 5.97
C VAL A 78 17.45 -4.07 7.45
N ILE A 79 16.20 -3.95 7.89
CA ILE A 79 15.87 -3.78 9.31
C ILE A 79 16.36 -4.96 10.12
N VAL A 80 16.04 -6.20 9.70
CA VAL A 80 16.49 -7.42 10.38
C VAL A 80 18.02 -7.55 10.38
N SER A 81 18.68 -7.20 9.28
CA SER A 81 20.16 -7.21 9.21
C SER A 81 20.79 -6.28 10.23
N LEU A 82 20.26 -5.05 10.36
CA LEU A 82 20.75 -4.08 11.35
C LEU A 82 20.43 -4.52 12.78
N MET A 83 19.23 -5.09 13.02
CA MET A 83 18.90 -5.67 14.32
C MET A 83 19.88 -6.79 14.70
N GLN A 84 20.15 -7.73 13.79
CA GLN A 84 21.07 -8.84 14.06
C GLN A 84 22.49 -8.37 14.28
N LYS A 85 22.94 -7.34 13.54
CA LYS A 85 24.25 -6.68 13.78
C LYS A 85 24.38 -6.10 15.19
N LEU A 86 23.30 -5.54 15.72
CA LEU A 86 23.24 -4.90 17.04
C LEU A 86 22.96 -5.89 18.18
N SER A 87 22.55 -7.11 17.87
CA SER A 87 22.19 -8.13 18.86
C SER A 87 23.28 -9.20 19.00
N SER A 88 23.58 -9.61 20.23
CA SER A 88 24.43 -10.76 20.52
C SER A 88 23.72 -12.10 20.42
N ASN A 89 22.38 -12.09 20.42
CA ASN A 89 21.54 -13.28 20.30
C ASN A 89 20.82 -13.32 18.96
N PRO A 90 20.41 -14.50 18.46
CA PRO A 90 19.55 -14.58 17.29
C PRO A 90 18.27 -13.77 17.48
N VAL A 91 17.99 -12.86 16.55
CA VAL A 91 16.77 -12.04 16.53
C VAL A 91 15.62 -12.92 16.12
N LYS A 92 14.49 -12.88 16.87
CA LYS A 92 13.26 -13.56 16.48
C LYS A 92 12.64 -12.89 15.27
N THR A 93 12.40 -13.68 14.21
CA THR A 93 11.82 -13.16 12.98
C THR A 93 10.59 -13.97 12.59
N PHE A 94 9.59 -13.29 12.05
CA PHE A 94 8.28 -13.87 11.76
C PHE A 94 7.88 -13.61 10.31
N THR A 95 7.40 -14.66 9.64
CA THR A 95 6.87 -14.58 8.29
C THR A 95 5.59 -15.40 8.14
N ILE A 96 4.78 -15.01 7.14
CA ILE A 96 3.60 -15.77 6.75
C ILE A 96 3.75 -16.23 5.31
N GLY A 97 3.41 -17.47 5.04
CA GLY A 97 3.31 -18.06 3.71
C GLY A 97 1.88 -18.50 3.42
N PHE A 98 1.54 -18.60 2.15
CA PHE A 98 0.30 -19.17 1.67
C PHE A 98 0.59 -20.45 0.90
N GLU A 99 -0.32 -21.41 0.98
CA GLU A 99 -0.19 -22.66 0.22
C GLU A 99 -0.44 -22.45 -1.28
N GLU A 100 -1.13 -21.35 -1.64
CA GLU A 100 -1.43 -21.02 -3.02
C GLU A 100 -0.20 -20.60 -3.81
N ASN A 101 -0.06 -21.17 -5.00
CA ASN A 101 1.04 -20.85 -5.91
C ASN A 101 1.06 -19.36 -6.29
N GLY A 102 2.23 -18.72 -6.15
CA GLY A 102 2.43 -17.31 -6.51
C GLY A 102 2.23 -16.32 -5.35
N PHE A 103 1.78 -16.76 -4.17
CA PHE A 103 1.59 -15.93 -2.97
C PHE A 103 2.53 -16.27 -1.82
N ASN A 104 3.42 -17.26 -2.00
CA ASN A 104 4.30 -17.73 -0.92
C ASN A 104 5.64 -16.97 -0.91
N GLU A 105 5.76 -15.98 -0.05
CA GLU A 105 7.03 -15.26 0.21
C GLU A 105 7.87 -15.90 1.32
N ALA A 106 7.32 -16.82 2.11
CA ALA A 106 8.02 -17.42 3.26
C ALA A 106 9.31 -18.15 2.85
N VAL A 107 9.36 -18.77 1.68
CA VAL A 107 10.56 -19.45 1.17
C VAL A 107 11.76 -18.47 1.10
N TYR A 108 11.53 -17.26 0.65
CA TYR A 108 12.57 -16.25 0.50
C TYR A 108 12.96 -15.63 1.85
N ALA A 109 11.97 -15.41 2.73
CA ALA A 109 12.22 -14.96 4.09
C ALA A 109 13.11 -15.95 4.83
N LYS A 110 12.85 -17.25 4.66
CA LYS A 110 13.66 -18.35 5.23
C LYS A 110 15.12 -18.33 4.79
N ASP A 111 15.36 -18.07 3.50
CA ASP A 111 16.75 -18.04 2.98
C ASP A 111 17.52 -16.83 3.54
N VAL A 112 16.88 -15.67 3.63
CA VAL A 112 17.47 -14.47 4.28
C VAL A 112 17.67 -14.73 5.77
N ALA A 113 16.72 -15.29 6.47
CA ALA A 113 16.79 -15.64 7.90
C ALA A 113 17.95 -16.59 8.19
N ARG A 114 18.10 -17.63 7.37
CA ARG A 114 19.21 -18.59 7.47
C ARG A 114 20.57 -17.92 7.28
N HIS A 115 20.66 -17.01 6.30
CA HIS A 115 21.90 -16.27 6.04
C HIS A 115 22.27 -15.36 7.21
N LEU A 116 21.29 -14.67 7.80
CA LEU A 116 21.50 -13.76 8.93
C LEU A 116 21.63 -14.47 10.27
N GLY A 117 21.29 -15.76 10.35
CA GLY A 117 21.34 -16.54 11.60
C GLY A 117 20.24 -16.15 12.61
N THR A 118 19.08 -15.72 12.15
CA THR A 118 17.95 -15.36 13.01
C THR A 118 17.18 -16.59 13.52
N ASP A 119 16.48 -16.46 14.64
CA ASP A 119 15.49 -17.43 15.13
C ASP A 119 14.18 -17.19 14.38
N HIS A 120 13.96 -17.97 13.29
CA HIS A 120 12.94 -17.71 12.29
C HIS A 120 11.71 -18.60 12.43
N HIS A 121 10.55 -17.98 12.54
CA HIS A 121 9.25 -18.60 12.67
C HIS A 121 8.41 -18.37 11.42
N GLU A 122 7.90 -19.47 10.83
CA GLU A 122 7.07 -19.47 9.63
C GLU A 122 5.66 -19.92 9.95
N LEU A 123 4.62 -19.21 9.48
CA LEU A 123 3.23 -19.65 9.51
C LEU A 123 2.72 -19.83 8.08
N TYR A 124 2.30 -21.03 7.75
CA TYR A 124 1.59 -21.31 6.50
C TYR A 124 0.09 -21.24 6.75
N VAL A 125 -0.57 -20.30 6.09
CA VAL A 125 -1.98 -20.00 6.27
C VAL A 125 -2.79 -20.68 5.18
N THR A 126 -3.82 -21.41 5.62
CA THR A 126 -4.84 -21.97 4.73
C THR A 126 -5.92 -20.93 4.39
N VAL A 127 -6.68 -21.18 3.32
CA VAL A 127 -7.86 -20.37 2.97
C VAL A 127 -8.84 -20.27 4.14
N ASN A 128 -9.04 -21.38 4.88
CA ASN A 128 -9.96 -21.42 6.01
C ASN A 128 -9.50 -20.53 7.17
N ASP A 129 -8.19 -20.48 7.45
CA ASP A 129 -7.65 -19.59 8.47
C ASP A 129 -7.92 -18.13 8.10
N ALA A 130 -7.66 -17.76 6.85
CA ALA A 130 -7.92 -16.42 6.35
C ALA A 130 -9.42 -16.05 6.40
N ILE A 131 -10.30 -16.95 5.93
CA ILE A 131 -11.75 -16.75 5.97
C ILE A 131 -12.28 -16.57 7.38
N SER A 132 -11.73 -17.29 8.36
CA SER A 132 -12.17 -17.24 9.77
C SER A 132 -11.99 -15.86 10.43
N ILE A 133 -11.13 -15.01 9.86
CA ILE A 133 -10.83 -13.67 10.39
C ILE A 133 -11.72 -12.60 9.79
N ILE A 134 -12.19 -12.77 8.53
CA ILE A 134 -12.97 -11.77 7.81
C ILE A 134 -14.14 -11.20 8.63
N PRO A 135 -14.97 -12.01 9.34
CA PRO A 135 -16.04 -11.47 10.16
C PRO A 135 -15.58 -10.63 11.36
N LYS A 136 -14.31 -10.72 11.76
CA LYS A 136 -13.76 -9.96 12.90
C LYS A 136 -13.11 -8.65 12.47
N LEU A 137 -12.81 -8.48 11.19
CA LEU A 137 -12.10 -7.31 10.66
C LEU A 137 -12.82 -5.99 10.97
N PRO A 138 -14.16 -5.85 10.82
CA PRO A 138 -14.84 -4.61 11.15
C PRO A 138 -14.63 -4.14 12.59
N MET A 139 -14.60 -5.07 13.54
CA MET A 139 -14.36 -4.75 14.95
C MET A 139 -12.89 -4.43 15.26
N LEU A 140 -11.95 -5.03 14.54
CA LEU A 140 -10.51 -4.80 14.73
C LEU A 140 -10.10 -3.38 14.30
N TYR A 141 -10.78 -2.84 13.30
CA TYR A 141 -10.44 -1.53 12.72
C TYR A 141 -11.30 -0.39 13.25
N ASP A 142 -12.41 -0.64 13.96
CA ASP A 142 -13.40 0.33 14.42
C ASP A 142 -14.06 1.13 13.30
N GLU A 143 -13.30 1.52 12.30
CA GLU A 143 -13.72 2.25 11.11
C GLU A 143 -13.73 1.34 9.87
N LEU A 144 -14.32 1.85 8.80
CA LEU A 144 -14.30 1.19 7.50
C LEU A 144 -12.87 1.08 6.96
N PHE A 145 -12.40 -0.15 6.78
CA PHE A 145 -11.10 -0.43 6.21
C PHE A 145 -11.18 -1.57 5.18
N ALA A 146 -10.55 -1.42 4.02
CA ALA A 146 -10.74 -2.32 2.88
C ALA A 146 -9.45 -2.82 2.20
N ASP A 147 -8.26 -2.57 2.74
CA ASP A 147 -7.06 -3.25 2.24
C ASP A 147 -7.09 -4.74 2.64
N SER A 148 -7.12 -5.63 1.66
CA SER A 148 -7.21 -7.07 1.89
C SER A 148 -5.97 -7.66 2.58
N SER A 149 -4.83 -6.97 2.53
CA SER A 149 -3.61 -7.39 3.24
C SER A 149 -3.71 -7.25 4.77
N GLN A 150 -4.79 -6.62 5.30
CA GLN A 150 -5.13 -6.67 6.73
C GLN A 150 -5.23 -8.11 7.26
N ILE A 151 -5.67 -9.05 6.43
CA ILE A 151 -5.82 -10.47 6.80
C ILE A 151 -4.47 -11.10 7.16
N PRO A 152 -3.48 -11.16 6.24
CA PRO A 152 -2.17 -11.72 6.57
C PRO A 152 -1.43 -10.90 7.63
N THR A 153 -1.62 -9.59 7.68
CA THR A 153 -1.00 -8.74 8.71
C THR A 153 -1.49 -9.13 10.11
N HIS A 154 -2.79 -9.35 10.29
CA HIS A 154 -3.32 -9.81 11.58
C HIS A 154 -2.84 -11.22 11.95
N LEU A 155 -2.79 -12.14 10.98
CA LEU A 155 -2.35 -13.52 11.20
C LEU A 155 -0.88 -13.60 11.63
N VAL A 156 0.02 -12.88 10.94
CA VAL A 156 1.44 -12.85 11.32
C VAL A 156 1.64 -12.16 12.66
N SER A 157 0.86 -11.13 12.97
CA SER A 157 0.91 -10.46 14.26
C SER A 157 0.45 -11.36 15.40
N LYS A 158 -0.62 -12.14 15.18
CA LYS A 158 -1.11 -13.13 16.14
C LYS A 158 -0.09 -14.25 16.41
N MET A 159 0.62 -14.70 15.37
CA MET A 159 1.72 -15.65 15.53
C MET A 159 2.87 -15.03 16.32
N ALA A 160 3.35 -13.86 15.91
CA ALA A 160 4.47 -13.17 16.56
C ALA A 160 4.18 -12.92 18.06
N ARG A 161 2.93 -12.58 18.39
CA ARG A 161 2.50 -12.30 19.78
C ARG A 161 2.67 -13.50 20.73
N GLN A 162 2.79 -14.70 20.22
CA GLN A 162 3.07 -15.88 21.06
C GLN A 162 4.48 -15.83 21.66
N ASP A 163 5.43 -15.21 20.98
CA ASP A 163 6.83 -15.17 21.33
C ASP A 163 7.35 -13.80 21.75
N VAL A 164 6.73 -12.72 21.22
CA VAL A 164 7.18 -11.35 21.43
C VAL A 164 6.01 -10.41 21.69
N THR A 165 6.29 -9.28 22.32
CA THR A 165 5.29 -8.22 22.58
C THR A 165 5.49 -7.02 21.65
N VAL A 166 6.70 -6.87 21.09
CA VAL A 166 7.07 -5.82 20.16
C VAL A 166 7.65 -6.45 18.90
N SER A 167 7.30 -5.93 17.72
CA SER A 167 7.90 -6.34 16.44
C SER A 167 8.31 -5.13 15.62
N LEU A 168 9.53 -5.13 15.07
CA LEU A 168 9.95 -4.14 14.11
C LEU A 168 9.42 -4.50 12.71
N SER A 169 9.06 -3.47 11.94
CA SER A 169 8.57 -3.58 10.57
C SER A 169 9.38 -2.73 9.60
N GLY A 170 9.42 -3.15 8.33
CA GLY A 170 10.05 -2.43 7.23
C GLY A 170 9.12 -1.46 6.47
N ASP A 171 7.95 -1.13 6.99
CA ASP A 171 7.02 -0.21 6.34
C ASP A 171 7.64 1.18 6.14
N ALA A 172 7.05 1.99 5.26
CA ALA A 172 7.53 3.31 4.82
C ALA A 172 8.76 3.32 3.88
N GLY A 173 9.46 2.19 3.72
CA GLY A 173 10.59 2.12 2.80
C GLY A 173 10.22 2.34 1.33
N ASP A 174 9.04 1.88 0.91
CA ASP A 174 8.52 2.08 -0.45
C ASP A 174 8.25 3.56 -0.75
N GLU A 175 7.62 4.28 0.16
CA GLU A 175 7.24 5.68 0.01
C GLU A 175 8.45 6.61 0.04
N LEU A 176 9.39 6.36 0.93
CA LEU A 176 10.56 7.24 1.13
C LEU A 176 11.65 7.05 0.06
N PHE A 177 11.82 5.83 -0.43
CA PHE A 177 12.92 5.46 -1.33
C PHE A 177 12.48 4.97 -2.71
N GLY A 178 11.23 5.19 -3.09
CA GLY A 178 10.74 4.95 -4.45
C GLY A 178 10.54 3.49 -4.82
N GLY A 179 10.02 2.67 -3.91
CA GLY A 179 9.90 1.23 -4.12
C GLY A 179 8.67 0.77 -4.90
N TYR A 180 7.64 1.60 -5.06
CA TYR A 180 6.44 1.21 -5.80
C TYR A 180 6.64 1.26 -7.31
N ASN A 181 6.17 0.24 -7.98
CA ASN A 181 6.19 0.15 -9.44
C ASN A 181 5.53 1.35 -10.13
N ARG A 182 4.53 2.01 -9.49
CA ARG A 182 3.86 3.19 -10.04
C ARG A 182 4.80 4.36 -10.27
N TYR A 183 5.84 4.51 -9.47
CA TYR A 183 6.83 5.57 -9.66
C TYR A 183 7.67 5.35 -10.92
N VAL A 184 8.05 4.10 -11.20
CA VAL A 184 8.85 3.75 -12.40
C VAL A 184 7.97 3.68 -13.64
N TRP A 185 6.85 2.95 -13.57
CA TRP A 185 6.00 2.72 -14.74
C TRP A 185 5.17 3.94 -15.14
N GLY A 186 4.81 4.79 -14.18
CA GLY A 186 4.11 6.06 -14.45
C GLY A 186 4.87 6.89 -15.47
N GLY A 187 6.16 7.11 -15.22
CA GLY A 187 7.05 7.85 -16.14
C GLY A 187 7.19 7.16 -17.50
N LEU A 188 7.36 5.82 -17.53
CA LEU A 188 7.46 5.07 -18.79
C LEU A 188 6.18 5.15 -19.62
N ILE A 189 5.01 5.02 -18.99
CA ILE A 189 3.70 5.13 -19.66
C ILE A 189 3.52 6.55 -20.18
N TRP A 190 3.77 7.55 -19.35
CA TRP A 190 3.63 8.96 -19.72
C TRP A 190 4.52 9.32 -20.91
N ASN A 191 5.77 8.89 -20.90
CA ASN A 191 6.71 9.15 -22.00
C ASN A 191 6.25 8.57 -23.34
N LYS A 192 5.51 7.46 -23.35
CA LYS A 192 4.91 6.89 -24.56
C LYS A 192 3.65 7.62 -25.01
N VAL A 193 2.91 8.20 -24.07
CA VAL A 193 1.58 8.78 -24.34
C VAL A 193 1.62 10.29 -24.57
N LYS A 194 2.58 11.02 -23.96
CA LYS A 194 2.65 12.49 -24.01
C LYS A 194 2.70 13.07 -25.44
N TRP A 195 3.24 12.32 -26.39
CA TRP A 195 3.34 12.73 -27.81
C TRP A 195 2.01 12.67 -28.56
N ILE A 196 1.01 11.95 -28.04
CA ILE A 196 -0.30 11.83 -28.66
C ILE A 196 -1.15 13.02 -28.20
N PRO A 197 -1.64 13.89 -29.13
CA PRO A 197 -2.51 15.01 -28.75
C PRO A 197 -3.76 14.52 -27.99
N PRO A 198 -4.27 15.26 -27.00
CA PRO A 198 -5.41 14.85 -26.18
C PRO A 198 -6.67 14.45 -26.96
N SER A 199 -6.96 15.13 -28.06
CA SER A 199 -8.08 14.81 -28.96
C SER A 199 -7.94 13.41 -29.59
N PHE A 200 -6.72 13.05 -30.03
CA PHE A 200 -6.45 11.73 -30.59
C PHE A 200 -6.48 10.62 -29.54
N ARG A 201 -6.08 10.93 -28.28
CA ARG A 201 -6.19 9.96 -27.17
C ARG A 201 -7.64 9.56 -26.91
N GLY A 202 -8.56 10.53 -27.01
CA GLY A 202 -10.01 10.27 -26.92
C GLY A 202 -10.50 9.34 -28.03
N VAL A 203 -10.07 9.58 -29.27
CA VAL A 203 -10.42 8.70 -30.41
C VAL A 203 -9.86 7.30 -30.21
N LEU A 204 -8.58 7.18 -29.83
CA LEU A 204 -7.93 5.87 -29.57
C LEU A 204 -8.63 5.13 -28.43
N SER A 205 -8.98 5.82 -27.35
CA SER A 205 -9.77 5.27 -26.25
C SER A 205 -11.07 4.68 -26.76
N ASN A 206 -11.83 5.42 -27.54
CA ASN A 206 -13.11 4.95 -28.10
C ASN A 206 -12.93 3.75 -29.03
N ILE A 207 -11.85 3.68 -29.81
CA ILE A 207 -11.54 2.52 -30.67
C ILE A 207 -11.27 1.28 -29.83
N ILE A 208 -10.42 1.41 -28.79
CA ILE A 208 -10.10 0.29 -27.89
C ILE A 208 -11.36 -0.25 -27.19
N GLN A 209 -12.24 0.65 -26.75
CA GLN A 209 -13.48 0.29 -26.06
C GLN A 209 -14.56 -0.28 -27.00
N LYS A 210 -14.50 -0.05 -28.32
CA LYS A 210 -15.39 -0.69 -29.28
C LYS A 210 -15.11 -2.16 -29.51
N VAL A 211 -13.87 -2.59 -29.27
CA VAL A 211 -13.49 -4.01 -29.37
C VAL A 211 -13.96 -4.75 -28.13
N PRO A 212 -14.79 -5.80 -28.24
CA PRO A 212 -15.28 -6.55 -27.07
C PRO A 212 -14.14 -7.07 -26.19
N VAL A 213 -14.36 -7.08 -24.86
CA VAL A 213 -13.40 -7.59 -23.87
C VAL A 213 -12.92 -9.00 -24.22
N SER A 214 -13.86 -9.86 -24.65
CA SER A 214 -13.53 -11.23 -25.06
C SER A 214 -12.58 -11.34 -26.27
N ALA A 215 -12.64 -10.36 -27.18
CA ALA A 215 -11.71 -10.34 -28.31
C ALA A 215 -10.28 -9.99 -27.87
N TRP A 216 -10.15 -9.05 -26.92
CA TRP A 216 -8.88 -8.74 -26.28
C TRP A 216 -8.32 -9.94 -25.47
N ASP A 217 -9.17 -10.65 -24.74
CA ASP A 217 -8.77 -11.83 -23.96
C ASP A 217 -8.29 -12.97 -24.88
N ASN A 218 -8.94 -13.17 -26.04
CA ASN A 218 -8.51 -14.13 -27.05
C ASN A 218 -7.13 -13.75 -27.64
N ILE A 219 -6.87 -12.46 -27.87
CA ILE A 219 -5.55 -11.99 -28.30
C ILE A 219 -4.52 -12.27 -27.20
N GLY A 220 -4.84 -11.94 -25.93
CA GLY A 220 -3.95 -12.16 -24.78
C GLY A 220 -3.56 -13.61 -24.58
N SER A 221 -4.52 -14.54 -24.70
CA SER A 221 -4.30 -15.99 -24.57
C SER A 221 -3.58 -16.63 -25.77
N SER A 222 -3.62 -15.95 -26.93
CA SER A 222 -2.92 -16.40 -28.15
C SER A 222 -1.44 -16.02 -28.18
N LEU A 223 -0.97 -15.22 -27.21
CA LEU A 223 0.44 -14.85 -27.10
C LEU A 223 1.28 -16.03 -26.57
N PRO A 224 2.57 -16.11 -26.92
CA PRO A 224 3.48 -17.10 -26.31
C PRO A 224 3.44 -16.99 -24.78
N LYS A 225 3.53 -18.11 -24.05
CA LYS A 225 3.45 -18.18 -22.58
C LYS A 225 4.28 -17.11 -21.85
N LYS A 226 5.44 -16.73 -22.43
CA LYS A 226 6.30 -15.65 -21.88
C LYS A 226 5.63 -14.26 -21.91
N TYR A 227 4.66 -14.05 -22.79
CA TYR A 227 3.98 -12.77 -23.02
C TYR A 227 2.46 -12.89 -22.80
N GLU A 228 2.00 -14.00 -22.27
CA GLU A 228 0.59 -14.22 -21.96
C GLU A 228 0.10 -13.17 -20.95
N VAL A 229 -0.95 -12.44 -21.30
CA VAL A 229 -1.54 -11.39 -20.47
C VAL A 229 -2.92 -11.84 -20.02
N PHE A 230 -3.02 -12.25 -18.78
CA PHE A 230 -4.30 -12.61 -18.18
C PHE A 230 -5.22 -11.38 -18.07
N SER A 231 -6.52 -11.56 -18.42
CA SER A 231 -7.53 -10.48 -18.43
C SER A 231 -7.10 -9.28 -19.28
N MET A 232 -6.60 -9.53 -20.49
CA MET A 232 -6.09 -8.48 -21.38
C MET A 232 -7.17 -7.46 -21.74
N GLY A 233 -8.42 -7.88 -21.86
CA GLY A 233 -9.56 -7.04 -22.18
C GLY A 233 -9.83 -6.01 -21.08
N ASP A 234 -9.87 -6.44 -19.83
CA ASP A 234 -10.02 -5.52 -18.68
C ASP A 234 -8.87 -4.51 -18.60
N LYS A 235 -7.62 -4.97 -18.77
CA LYS A 235 -6.44 -4.10 -18.82
C LYS A 235 -6.49 -3.08 -19.96
N ALA A 236 -6.94 -3.50 -21.15
CA ALA A 236 -7.10 -2.64 -22.31
C ALA A 236 -8.17 -1.54 -22.06
N TYR A 237 -9.29 -1.91 -21.47
CA TYR A 237 -10.34 -0.95 -21.11
C TYR A 237 -9.90 0.05 -20.04
N ARG A 238 -9.22 -0.40 -18.99
CA ARG A 238 -8.64 0.50 -17.98
C ARG A 238 -7.62 1.45 -18.61
N MET A 239 -6.77 0.95 -19.51
CA MET A 239 -5.81 1.79 -20.21
C MET A 239 -6.49 2.81 -21.13
N ALA A 240 -7.50 2.39 -21.89
CA ALA A 240 -8.29 3.27 -22.75
C ALA A 240 -8.95 4.40 -21.95
N HIS A 241 -9.52 4.07 -20.79
CA HIS A 241 -10.10 5.06 -19.89
C HIS A 241 -9.05 6.08 -19.42
N ARG A 242 -7.89 5.60 -18.95
CA ARG A 242 -6.77 6.47 -18.52
C ARG A 242 -6.29 7.37 -19.64
N LEU A 243 -6.15 6.85 -20.87
CA LEU A 243 -5.74 7.66 -22.04
C LEU A 243 -6.62 8.88 -22.27
N LYS A 244 -7.93 8.78 -22.00
CA LYS A 244 -8.90 9.85 -22.21
C LYS A 244 -8.71 11.02 -21.23
N ILE A 245 -8.29 10.74 -20.01
CA ILE A 245 -8.29 11.70 -18.88
C ILE A 245 -6.93 12.28 -18.55
N VAL A 246 -5.85 11.54 -18.81
CA VAL A 246 -4.48 11.90 -18.39
C VAL A 246 -3.92 13.05 -19.25
N ARG A 247 -3.48 14.12 -18.59
CA ARG A 247 -2.85 15.32 -19.19
C ARG A 247 -1.41 15.51 -18.75
N SER A 248 -1.05 14.96 -17.59
CA SER A 248 0.26 15.08 -16.95
C SER A 248 0.67 13.73 -16.34
N LEU A 249 1.91 13.62 -15.85
CA LEU A 249 2.36 12.46 -15.10
C LEU A 249 1.66 12.39 -13.74
N ASP A 250 1.31 13.52 -13.13
CA ASP A 250 0.54 13.58 -11.91
C ASP A 250 -0.87 13.00 -12.11
N ASP A 251 -1.52 13.26 -13.26
CA ASP A 251 -2.80 12.62 -13.60
C ASP A 251 -2.67 11.10 -13.78
N VAL A 252 -1.52 10.62 -14.32
CA VAL A 252 -1.24 9.18 -14.35
C VAL A 252 -1.27 8.61 -12.95
N TYR A 253 -0.55 9.23 -12.02
CA TYR A 253 -0.52 8.81 -10.63
C TYR A 253 -1.94 8.80 -10.02
N HIS A 254 -2.68 9.91 -10.10
CA HIS A 254 -4.05 9.97 -9.59
C HIS A 254 -4.94 8.87 -10.17
N SER A 255 -4.79 8.56 -11.45
CA SER A 255 -5.54 7.46 -12.09
C SER A 255 -5.14 6.06 -11.61
N LEU A 256 -3.96 5.91 -11.02
CA LEU A 256 -3.47 4.62 -10.49
C LEU A 256 -3.89 4.39 -9.04
N VAL A 257 -4.05 5.47 -8.25
CA VAL A 257 -4.39 5.39 -6.82
C VAL A 257 -5.86 5.64 -6.53
N THR A 258 -6.66 6.02 -7.55
CA THR A 258 -8.10 6.25 -7.39
C THR A 258 -8.90 5.12 -8.03
N GLU A 259 -9.66 4.40 -7.22
CA GLU A 259 -10.64 3.43 -7.70
C GLU A 259 -11.97 4.14 -7.98
N GLY A 260 -12.42 4.10 -9.21
CA GLY A 260 -13.71 4.67 -9.59
C GLY A 260 -13.65 6.07 -10.17
N TYR A 261 -13.36 6.15 -11.46
CA TYR A 261 -13.48 7.39 -12.22
C TYR A 261 -14.92 7.77 -12.54
N LYS A 262 -15.23 9.01 -12.35
CA LYS A 262 -16.35 9.96 -12.61
C LYS A 262 -17.62 9.52 -13.38
N GLU A 263 -17.67 8.40 -14.08
CA GLU A 263 -18.80 8.13 -14.98
C GLU A 263 -20.01 7.45 -14.32
N GLU A 264 -19.82 6.72 -13.21
CA GLU A 264 -20.92 6.10 -12.46
C GLU A 264 -20.62 6.24 -10.96
N SER A 265 -21.29 7.17 -10.27
CA SER A 265 -21.18 7.26 -8.80
C SER A 265 -21.78 6.01 -8.18
N LEU A 266 -20.93 5.20 -7.56
CA LEU A 266 -21.37 4.02 -6.82
C LEU A 266 -22.11 4.41 -5.54
N VAL A 267 -21.73 5.53 -4.93
CA VAL A 267 -22.31 6.05 -3.69
C VAL A 267 -23.44 7.02 -4.03
N ILE A 268 -24.61 6.77 -3.48
CA ILE A 268 -25.78 7.65 -3.66
C ILE A 268 -25.50 9.01 -3.01
N GLY A 269 -25.66 10.09 -3.77
CA GLY A 269 -25.38 11.45 -3.31
C GLY A 269 -23.88 11.81 -3.28
N GLY A 270 -22.99 10.91 -3.66
CA GLY A 270 -21.54 11.11 -3.66
C GLY A 270 -20.97 11.99 -4.79
N ASN A 271 -21.74 12.95 -5.31
CA ASN A 271 -21.33 13.77 -6.46
C ASN A 271 -20.33 14.90 -6.14
N SER A 272 -19.98 15.11 -4.89
CA SER A 272 -18.98 16.12 -4.51
C SER A 272 -17.60 15.48 -4.43
N GLU A 273 -16.63 16.02 -5.17
CA GLU A 273 -15.23 15.66 -4.96
C GLU A 273 -14.85 15.98 -3.51
N LEU A 274 -14.53 14.95 -2.75
CA LEU A 274 -13.96 15.13 -1.42
C LEU A 274 -12.62 15.89 -1.57
N LYS A 275 -12.48 16.99 -0.85
CA LYS A 275 -11.21 17.70 -0.76
C LYS A 275 -10.26 16.86 0.07
N THR A 276 -9.45 16.06 -0.61
CA THR A 276 -8.39 15.25 0.03
C THR A 276 -7.03 15.92 -0.15
N LYS A 277 -6.03 15.44 0.59
CA LYS A 277 -4.64 15.86 0.39
C LYS A 277 -4.15 15.58 -1.04
N LEU A 278 -4.68 14.53 -1.70
CA LEU A 278 -4.37 14.22 -3.10
C LEU A 278 -4.75 15.33 -4.07
N ASN A 279 -5.82 16.08 -3.79
CA ASN A 279 -6.29 17.17 -4.64
C ASN A 279 -5.64 18.53 -4.30
N ASN A 280 -4.76 18.55 -3.30
CA ASN A 280 -4.06 19.78 -2.87
C ASN A 280 -2.66 19.84 -3.46
N CYS A 281 -2.54 20.55 -4.60
CA CYS A 281 -1.25 20.74 -5.29
C CYS A 281 -0.25 21.58 -4.47
N ASP A 282 -0.71 22.39 -3.50
CA ASP A 282 0.19 23.22 -2.69
C ASP A 282 1.09 22.37 -1.79
N LEU A 283 0.63 21.19 -1.40
CA LEU A 283 1.42 20.27 -0.57
C LEU A 283 2.70 19.80 -1.27
N VAL A 284 2.66 19.66 -2.59
CA VAL A 284 3.79 19.19 -3.42
C VAL A 284 4.45 20.32 -4.22
N SER A 285 4.01 21.58 -4.02
CA SER A 285 4.60 22.73 -4.70
C SER A 285 6.09 22.87 -4.33
N GLY A 286 6.95 23.15 -5.33
CA GLY A 286 8.41 23.23 -5.15
C GLY A 286 9.12 21.87 -5.22
N ILE A 287 8.41 20.78 -5.49
CA ILE A 287 9.00 19.48 -5.85
C ILE A 287 8.94 19.34 -7.38
N GLU A 288 10.08 19.42 -8.04
CA GLU A 288 10.14 19.46 -9.50
C GLU A 288 9.85 18.09 -10.13
N GLU A 289 10.46 17.04 -9.60
CA GLU A 289 10.35 15.69 -10.11
C GLU A 289 8.98 15.07 -9.78
N SER A 290 8.25 14.64 -10.82
CA SER A 290 6.90 14.07 -10.65
C SER A 290 6.90 12.81 -9.79
N GLU A 291 7.91 11.95 -9.92
CA GLU A 291 8.04 10.75 -9.10
C GLU A 291 8.23 11.09 -7.62
N GLN A 292 8.96 12.15 -7.31
CA GLN A 292 9.07 12.62 -5.92
C GLN A 292 7.76 13.24 -5.41
N ARG A 293 6.97 13.92 -6.28
CA ARG A 293 5.60 14.35 -5.90
C ARG A 293 4.70 13.16 -5.59
N MET A 294 4.76 12.07 -6.39
CA MET A 294 4.04 10.82 -6.09
C MET A 294 4.43 10.24 -4.73
N MET A 295 5.74 10.17 -4.43
CA MET A 295 6.25 9.70 -3.13
C MET A 295 5.73 10.58 -1.98
N LEU A 296 5.68 11.91 -2.17
CA LEU A 296 5.17 12.81 -1.15
C LEU A 296 3.66 12.66 -0.94
N TRP A 297 2.87 12.53 -2.01
CA TRP A 297 1.44 12.22 -1.87
C TRP A 297 1.21 10.88 -1.17
N ASP A 298 1.94 9.83 -1.55
CA ASP A 298 1.84 8.54 -0.85
C ASP A 298 2.22 8.66 0.64
N SER A 299 3.28 9.39 0.95
CA SER A 299 3.71 9.61 2.34
C SER A 299 2.71 10.45 3.15
N LEU A 300 1.89 11.29 2.50
CA LEU A 300 0.88 12.14 3.15
C LEU A 300 -0.51 11.49 3.23
N THR A 301 -0.78 10.45 2.44
CA THR A 301 -2.10 9.82 2.32
C THR A 301 -2.03 8.30 2.48
N TYR A 302 -1.50 7.58 1.50
CA TYR A 302 -1.48 6.12 1.48
C TYR A 302 -0.71 5.53 2.68
N LEU A 303 0.43 6.11 3.03
CA LEU A 303 1.22 5.65 4.17
C LEU A 303 0.44 5.78 5.50
N PRO A 304 -0.07 6.96 5.93
CA PRO A 304 -0.79 7.06 7.18
C PRO A 304 -2.17 6.42 7.16
N ASP A 305 -2.93 6.58 6.06
CA ASP A 305 -4.36 6.26 6.03
C ASP A 305 -4.63 4.79 5.64
N ASP A 306 -3.64 4.11 5.01
CA ASP A 306 -3.72 2.70 4.63
C ASP A 306 -2.65 1.86 5.34
N ILE A 307 -1.36 2.03 4.99
CA ILE A 307 -0.27 1.15 5.45
C ILE A 307 -0.14 1.15 6.98
N LEU A 308 -0.02 2.32 7.59
CA LEU A 308 0.17 2.43 9.05
C LEU A 308 -1.10 2.06 9.81
N THR A 309 -2.27 2.49 9.33
CA THR A 309 -3.56 2.10 9.90
C THR A 309 -3.72 0.58 9.89
N LYS A 310 -3.39 -0.07 8.77
CA LYS A 310 -3.42 -1.52 8.64
C LYS A 310 -2.52 -2.21 9.65
N VAL A 311 -1.25 -1.83 9.69
CA VAL A 311 -0.26 -2.49 10.55
C VAL A 311 -0.60 -2.28 12.02
N ASP A 312 -0.93 -1.05 12.41
CA ASP A 312 -1.28 -0.72 13.80
C ASP A 312 -2.51 -1.50 14.27
N ARG A 313 -3.64 -1.40 13.54
CA ARG A 313 -4.89 -2.04 13.96
C ARG A 313 -4.81 -3.56 13.95
N ALA A 314 -4.19 -4.15 12.92
CA ALA A 314 -4.01 -5.60 12.82
C ALA A 314 -3.12 -6.13 13.95
N ALA A 315 -2.02 -5.45 14.27
CA ALA A 315 -1.09 -5.84 15.31
C ALA A 315 -1.69 -5.62 16.72
N MET A 316 -2.28 -4.44 16.97
CA MET A 316 -2.93 -4.14 18.24
C MET A 316 -4.12 -5.07 18.52
N GLY A 317 -4.87 -5.47 17.47
CA GLY A 317 -5.91 -6.49 17.60
C GLY A 317 -5.40 -7.87 18.05
N ALA A 318 -4.10 -8.12 17.89
CA ALA A 318 -3.41 -9.29 18.43
C ALA A 318 -2.67 -9.00 19.76
N GLY A 319 -2.64 -7.76 20.23
CA GLY A 319 -1.88 -7.31 21.42
C GLY A 319 -0.38 -7.21 21.15
N LEU A 320 0.04 -6.93 19.91
CA LEU A 320 1.43 -6.76 19.49
C LEU A 320 1.69 -5.29 19.15
N GLU A 321 2.71 -4.68 19.77
CA GLU A 321 3.20 -3.36 19.37
C GLU A 321 4.08 -3.47 18.11
N THR A 322 3.90 -2.56 17.15
CA THR A 322 4.77 -2.46 15.98
C THR A 322 5.61 -1.19 16.02
N ARG A 323 6.88 -1.31 15.65
CA ARG A 323 7.81 -0.18 15.52
C ARG A 323 8.38 -0.14 14.11
N ILE A 324 8.52 1.08 13.56
CA ILE A 324 8.88 1.29 12.16
C ILE A 324 10.11 2.21 12.06
N PRO A 325 11.33 1.65 11.96
CA PRO A 325 12.55 2.43 11.94
C PRO A 325 12.67 3.43 10.79
N PHE A 326 12.06 3.16 9.65
CA PHE A 326 12.04 4.10 8.53
C PHE A 326 11.27 5.39 8.82
N LEU A 327 10.36 5.39 9.80
CA LEU A 327 9.60 6.58 10.22
C LEU A 327 10.33 7.47 11.24
N ASP A 328 11.52 7.11 11.64
CA ASP A 328 12.36 8.04 12.42
C ASP A 328 12.53 9.34 11.61
N TYR A 329 12.24 10.48 12.22
CA TYR A 329 12.28 11.78 11.53
C TYR A 329 13.63 12.04 10.85
N ARG A 330 14.74 11.55 11.42
CA ARG A 330 16.09 11.69 10.85
C ARG A 330 16.24 10.89 9.54
N VAL A 331 15.64 9.71 9.49
CA VAL A 331 15.61 8.89 8.26
C VAL A 331 14.72 9.56 7.22
N VAL A 332 13.57 10.09 7.60
CA VAL A 332 12.65 10.81 6.71
C VAL A 332 13.32 12.06 6.13
N GLU A 333 13.94 12.88 6.98
CA GLU A 333 14.66 14.09 6.52
C GLU A 333 15.82 13.76 5.58
N LEU A 334 16.59 12.72 5.87
CA LEU A 334 17.65 12.23 4.99
C LEU A 334 17.09 11.75 3.65
N ALA A 335 15.99 10.98 3.67
CA ALA A 335 15.37 10.48 2.43
C ALA A 335 14.96 11.62 1.49
N TRP A 336 14.46 12.75 2.02
CA TRP A 336 14.08 13.91 1.21
C TRP A 336 15.27 14.75 0.73
N ARG A 337 16.48 14.54 1.27
CA ARG A 337 17.73 15.11 0.74
C ARG A 337 18.36 14.25 -0.37
N LEU A 338 17.81 13.08 -0.67
CA LEU A 338 18.28 12.24 -1.77
C LEU A 338 17.62 12.68 -3.10
N PRO A 339 18.42 12.96 -4.14
CA PRO A 339 17.88 13.21 -5.47
C PRO A 339 17.22 11.95 -6.05
N LEU A 340 16.30 12.13 -7.00
CA LEU A 340 15.51 11.04 -7.58
C LEU A 340 16.38 9.89 -8.14
N ASN A 341 17.48 10.23 -8.82
CA ASN A 341 18.41 9.24 -9.39
C ASN A 341 19.14 8.38 -8.35
N MET A 342 19.18 8.82 -7.09
CA MET A 342 19.67 8.01 -5.95
C MET A 342 18.55 7.21 -5.29
N LYS A 343 17.28 7.50 -5.53
CA LYS A 343 16.16 6.70 -5.06
C LYS A 343 15.79 5.61 -6.07
N ILE A 344 15.70 6.00 -7.36
CA ILE A 344 15.39 5.11 -8.47
C ILE A 344 16.54 5.15 -9.48
N LYS A 345 17.31 4.07 -9.54
CA LYS A 345 18.45 3.94 -10.43
C LYS A 345 18.23 2.84 -11.44
N ASN A 346 18.38 3.13 -12.74
CA ASN A 346 18.14 2.17 -13.82
C ASN A 346 16.76 1.50 -13.79
N GLY A 347 15.73 2.22 -13.35
CA GLY A 347 14.38 1.68 -13.22
C GLY A 347 14.17 0.78 -12.00
N ILE A 348 15.14 0.71 -11.09
CA ILE A 348 15.07 -0.05 -9.84
C ILE A 348 14.95 0.92 -8.67
N GLY A 349 13.88 0.82 -7.91
CA GLY A 349 13.65 1.62 -6.70
C GLY A 349 14.47 1.15 -5.50
N LYS A 350 14.52 2.00 -4.46
CA LYS A 350 15.22 1.74 -3.18
C LYS A 350 16.71 1.54 -3.33
N TRP A 351 17.32 2.19 -4.34
CA TRP A 351 18.73 1.97 -4.60
C TRP A 351 19.61 2.13 -3.34
N PRO A 352 19.54 3.20 -2.54
CA PRO A 352 20.43 3.36 -1.39
C PRO A 352 20.15 2.33 -0.28
N VAL A 353 18.89 1.92 -0.10
CA VAL A 353 18.52 0.86 0.86
C VAL A 353 19.11 -0.48 0.43
N ARG A 354 19.10 -0.77 -0.87
CA ARG A 354 19.72 -1.98 -1.45
C ARG A 354 21.22 -1.98 -1.24
N GLU A 355 21.91 -0.85 -1.49
CA GLU A 355 23.37 -0.76 -1.29
C GLU A 355 23.75 -0.95 0.21
N VAL A 356 22.94 -0.45 1.13
CA VAL A 356 23.10 -0.77 2.56
C VAL A 356 22.89 -2.25 2.81
N LEU A 357 21.80 -2.83 2.30
CA LEU A 357 21.45 -4.24 2.51
C LEU A 357 22.52 -5.20 1.97
N TYR A 358 23.09 -4.91 0.80
CA TYR A 358 24.11 -5.75 0.16
C TYR A 358 25.43 -5.87 0.95
N LYS A 359 25.65 -5.01 1.94
CA LYS A 359 26.75 -5.16 2.89
C LYS A 359 26.52 -6.33 3.87
N TYR A 360 25.29 -6.79 4.02
CA TYR A 360 24.86 -7.80 4.99
C TYR A 360 24.29 -9.06 4.36
N VAL A 361 23.62 -8.94 3.21
CA VAL A 361 22.93 -10.05 2.53
C VAL A 361 23.34 -10.07 1.06
N PRO A 362 23.72 -11.24 0.52
CA PRO A 362 24.04 -11.38 -0.90
C PRO A 362 22.89 -10.95 -1.82
N LYS A 363 23.23 -10.29 -2.94
CA LYS A 363 22.26 -9.79 -3.93
C LYS A 363 21.32 -10.89 -4.44
N GLU A 364 21.83 -12.07 -4.62
CA GLU A 364 21.12 -13.24 -5.16
C GLU A 364 19.94 -13.67 -4.29
N LEU A 365 19.98 -13.39 -2.98
CA LEU A 365 18.87 -13.66 -2.06
C LEU A 365 17.78 -12.58 -2.12
N ILE A 366 18.11 -11.38 -2.65
CA ILE A 366 17.23 -10.21 -2.64
C ILE A 366 16.66 -9.88 -4.03
N GLU A 367 17.52 -10.03 -5.10
CA GLU A 367 17.15 -9.65 -6.47
C GLU A 367 16.24 -10.70 -7.12
N ARG A 368 14.95 -10.50 -6.93
CA ARG A 368 13.89 -11.34 -7.48
C ARG A 368 12.68 -10.51 -7.88
N PRO A 369 11.80 -11.01 -8.75
CA PRO A 369 10.52 -10.35 -8.99
C PRO A 369 9.75 -10.17 -7.69
N LYS A 370 9.31 -8.94 -7.41
CA LYS A 370 8.52 -8.62 -6.20
C LYS A 370 7.17 -9.34 -6.31
N ALA A 371 6.89 -10.26 -5.39
CA ALA A 371 5.54 -10.70 -5.09
C ALA A 371 4.98 -9.74 -4.02
N GLY A 372 3.72 -9.33 -4.14
CA GLY A 372 3.09 -8.47 -3.14
C GLY A 372 2.56 -9.30 -1.97
N PHE A 373 2.41 -8.69 -0.80
CA PHE A 373 1.72 -9.25 0.37
C PHE A 373 0.20 -9.30 0.12
N ALA A 374 -0.18 -9.83 -1.05
CA ALA A 374 -1.54 -9.87 -1.53
C ALA A 374 -2.17 -11.23 -1.22
N VAL A 375 -3.47 -11.22 -1.00
CA VAL A 375 -4.29 -12.42 -0.84
C VAL A 375 -5.26 -12.55 -2.02
N PRO A 376 -5.60 -13.77 -2.47
CA PRO A 376 -6.44 -13.98 -3.65
C PRO A 376 -7.94 -13.74 -3.34
N VAL A 377 -8.28 -12.60 -2.71
CA VAL A 377 -9.65 -12.24 -2.31
C VAL A 377 -10.63 -12.35 -3.47
N GLY A 378 -10.22 -11.94 -4.68
CA GLY A 378 -11.06 -12.05 -5.87
C GLY A 378 -11.46 -13.49 -6.21
N GLN A 379 -10.58 -14.45 -5.94
CA GLN A 379 -10.90 -15.88 -6.08
C GLN A 379 -11.80 -16.35 -4.92
N TRP A 380 -11.53 -15.89 -3.71
CA TRP A 380 -12.30 -16.29 -2.54
C TRP A 380 -13.76 -15.84 -2.62
N ILE A 381 -14.03 -14.61 -3.06
CA ILE A 381 -15.41 -14.12 -3.23
C ILE A 381 -16.15 -14.77 -4.42
N ARG A 382 -15.43 -15.34 -5.40
CA ARG A 382 -16.04 -16.19 -6.44
C ARG A 382 -16.27 -17.62 -5.96
N GLY A 383 -15.54 -18.09 -4.95
CA GLY A 383 -15.52 -19.46 -4.43
C GLY A 383 -16.01 -19.56 -2.98
N PRO A 384 -15.13 -19.80 -2.01
CA PRO A 384 -15.53 -20.14 -0.64
C PRO A 384 -16.27 -19.03 0.12
N LEU A 385 -16.11 -17.75 -0.27
CA LEU A 385 -16.82 -16.60 0.29
C LEU A 385 -18.04 -16.17 -0.52
N ARG A 386 -18.43 -16.95 -1.53
CA ARG A 386 -19.49 -16.53 -2.45
C ARG A 386 -20.83 -16.30 -1.75
N GLU A 387 -21.27 -17.23 -0.91
CA GLU A 387 -22.54 -17.11 -0.20
C GLU A 387 -22.55 -15.88 0.72
N TRP A 388 -21.46 -15.63 1.43
CA TRP A 388 -21.29 -14.44 2.25
C TRP A 388 -21.35 -13.15 1.40
N ALA A 389 -20.71 -13.15 0.24
CA ALA A 389 -20.74 -12.01 -0.67
C ALA A 389 -22.12 -11.80 -1.30
N ASP A 390 -22.81 -12.88 -1.72
CA ASP A 390 -24.17 -12.84 -2.26
C ASP A 390 -25.15 -12.25 -1.24
N ASP A 391 -25.05 -12.61 0.05
CA ASP A 391 -25.88 -12.04 1.12
C ASP A 391 -25.63 -10.53 1.32
N LEU A 392 -24.38 -10.11 1.39
CA LEU A 392 -23.99 -8.72 1.61
C LEU A 392 -24.27 -7.81 0.41
N LEU A 393 -24.24 -8.37 -0.81
CA LEU A 393 -24.49 -7.63 -2.07
C LEU A 393 -25.90 -7.82 -2.61
N ASP A 394 -26.82 -8.40 -1.82
CA ASP A 394 -28.23 -8.57 -2.22
C ASP A 394 -28.85 -7.23 -2.63
N GLU A 395 -29.50 -7.20 -3.79
CA GLU A 395 -30.04 -5.98 -4.40
C GLU A 395 -31.06 -5.31 -3.50
N THR A 396 -31.95 -6.09 -2.87
CA THR A 396 -33.02 -5.58 -1.98
C THR A 396 -32.42 -4.98 -0.73
N ARG A 397 -31.40 -5.64 -0.18
CA ARG A 397 -30.64 -5.17 0.98
C ARG A 397 -29.94 -3.83 0.68
N ILE A 398 -29.13 -3.77 -0.38
CA ILE A 398 -28.41 -2.55 -0.80
C ILE A 398 -29.38 -1.39 -1.04
N GLN A 399 -30.52 -1.66 -1.72
CA GLN A 399 -31.55 -0.65 -1.98
C GLN A 399 -32.19 -0.14 -0.69
N ARG A 400 -32.50 -1.02 0.25
CA ARG A 400 -33.10 -0.65 1.54
C ARG A 400 -32.13 0.19 2.40
N GLU A 401 -30.84 -0.12 2.34
CA GLU A 401 -29.82 0.60 3.10
C GLU A 401 -29.51 1.97 2.54
N GLY A 402 -29.61 2.16 1.22
CA GLY A 402 -29.60 3.47 0.56
C GLY A 402 -28.24 4.16 0.43
N TYR A 403 -27.12 3.44 0.63
CA TYR A 403 -25.77 3.99 0.48
C TYR A 403 -25.22 3.83 -0.93
N PHE A 404 -25.53 2.73 -1.60
CA PHE A 404 -25.00 2.40 -2.92
C PHE A 404 -26.12 2.23 -3.97
N ASP A 405 -25.79 2.49 -5.24
CA ASP A 405 -26.64 2.12 -6.37
C ASP A 405 -26.72 0.60 -6.51
N SER A 406 -27.86 0.02 -6.12
CA SER A 406 -28.06 -1.42 -6.09
C SER A 406 -27.92 -2.08 -7.47
N LYS A 407 -28.36 -1.39 -8.54
CA LYS A 407 -28.26 -1.90 -9.92
C LYS A 407 -26.81 -1.94 -10.40
N LEU A 408 -26.03 -0.90 -10.05
CA LEU A 408 -24.60 -0.85 -10.38
C LEU A 408 -23.82 -1.91 -9.60
N VAL A 409 -24.08 -2.08 -8.30
CA VAL A 409 -23.46 -3.15 -7.49
C VAL A 409 -23.75 -4.51 -8.09
N LYS A 410 -25.01 -4.81 -8.42
CA LYS A 410 -25.41 -6.07 -9.07
C LYS A 410 -24.71 -6.30 -10.42
N LYS A 411 -24.59 -5.25 -11.23
CA LYS A 411 -23.86 -5.29 -12.51
C LYS A 411 -22.38 -5.65 -12.29
N LEU A 412 -21.68 -4.96 -11.36
CA LEU A 412 -20.28 -5.22 -11.05
C LEU A 412 -20.06 -6.64 -10.52
N TRP A 413 -20.95 -7.09 -9.63
CA TRP A 413 -20.91 -8.44 -9.08
C TRP A 413 -21.09 -9.50 -10.16
N GLY A 414 -22.10 -9.38 -11.03
CA GLY A 414 -22.31 -10.30 -12.14
C GLY A 414 -21.14 -10.34 -13.13
N GLN A 415 -20.54 -9.18 -13.41
CA GLN A 415 -19.34 -9.10 -14.25
C GLN A 415 -18.13 -9.78 -13.59
N HIS A 416 -17.93 -9.60 -12.29
CA HIS A 416 -16.86 -10.24 -11.55
C HIS A 416 -17.02 -11.76 -11.52
N LEU A 417 -18.23 -12.26 -11.29
CA LEU A 417 -18.54 -13.70 -11.30
C LEU A 417 -18.31 -14.35 -12.67
N SER A 418 -18.48 -13.59 -13.75
CA SER A 418 -18.21 -14.09 -15.11
C SER A 418 -16.72 -14.39 -15.38
N GLY A 419 -15.80 -13.93 -14.52
CA GLY A 419 -14.34 -14.04 -14.67
C GLY A 419 -13.73 -13.13 -15.73
N ARG A 420 -14.57 -12.37 -16.48
CA ARG A 420 -14.07 -11.48 -17.55
C ARG A 420 -13.56 -10.13 -17.04
N TYR A 421 -14.08 -9.70 -15.91
CA TYR A 421 -13.69 -8.45 -15.25
C TYR A 421 -13.20 -8.72 -13.84
N ASP A 422 -12.17 -8.00 -13.45
CA ASP A 422 -11.69 -8.03 -12.07
C ASP A 422 -12.13 -6.77 -11.33
N TRP A 423 -13.25 -6.88 -10.59
CA TRP A 423 -13.79 -5.83 -9.74
C TRP A 423 -13.42 -6.02 -8.27
N THR A 424 -12.40 -6.85 -7.98
CA THR A 424 -12.00 -7.20 -6.61
C THR A 424 -11.85 -5.97 -5.70
N PRO A 425 -11.10 -4.91 -6.05
CA PRO A 425 -10.91 -3.79 -5.11
C PRO A 425 -12.24 -3.10 -4.75
N ARG A 426 -13.08 -2.85 -5.74
CA ARG A 426 -14.39 -2.19 -5.53
C ARG A 426 -15.36 -3.05 -4.76
N LEU A 427 -15.50 -4.31 -5.13
CA LEU A 427 -16.41 -5.24 -4.47
C LEU A 427 -15.97 -5.52 -3.04
N TRP A 428 -14.66 -5.66 -2.82
CA TRP A 428 -14.11 -5.85 -1.49
C TRP A 428 -14.39 -4.64 -0.59
N ALA A 429 -14.24 -3.42 -1.10
CA ALA A 429 -14.58 -2.20 -0.36
C ALA A 429 -16.07 -2.15 0.02
N ILE A 430 -16.98 -2.53 -0.90
CA ILE A 430 -18.43 -2.61 -0.62
C ILE A 430 -18.69 -3.70 0.43
N LEU A 431 -18.09 -4.88 0.28
CA LEU A 431 -18.27 -6.00 1.20
C LEU A 431 -17.81 -5.65 2.62
N MET A 432 -16.65 -5.01 2.75
CA MET A 432 -16.14 -4.54 4.04
C MET A 432 -17.04 -3.46 4.65
N PHE A 433 -17.57 -2.52 3.83
CA PHE A 433 -18.56 -1.55 4.27
C PHE A 433 -19.83 -2.24 4.80
N GLN A 434 -20.35 -3.21 4.07
CA GLN A 434 -21.56 -3.94 4.47
C GLN A 434 -21.35 -4.77 5.73
N ALA A 435 -20.18 -5.41 5.86
CA ALA A 435 -19.81 -6.14 7.06
C ALA A 435 -19.70 -5.20 8.28
N TRP A 436 -19.01 -4.07 8.11
CA TRP A 436 -18.92 -3.03 9.14
C TRP A 436 -20.31 -2.47 9.53
N LEU A 437 -21.17 -2.19 8.55
CA LEU A 437 -22.51 -1.68 8.79
C LEU A 437 -23.38 -2.66 9.60
N ASN A 438 -23.20 -3.96 9.42
CA ASN A 438 -23.88 -4.97 10.22
C ASN A 438 -23.52 -4.88 11.71
N ASP A 439 -22.22 -4.74 12.02
CA ASP A 439 -21.76 -4.67 13.40
C ASP A 439 -22.22 -3.37 14.11
N TYR A 440 -22.34 -2.28 13.35
CA TYR A 440 -22.81 -1.00 13.89
C TYR A 440 -24.33 -0.91 14.06
N LYS A 441 -25.12 -1.61 13.21
CA LYS A 441 -26.59 -1.60 13.29
C LYS A 441 -27.17 -2.53 14.35
N VAL A 442 -26.41 -3.52 14.81
CA VAL A 442 -26.85 -4.41 15.89
C VAL A 442 -26.55 -3.72 17.22
N PRO A 443 -27.56 -3.35 18.04
CA PRO A 443 -27.33 -2.88 19.40
C PRO A 443 -26.51 -3.94 20.14
N LYS A 444 -25.34 -3.58 20.62
CA LYS A 444 -24.57 -4.46 21.53
C LYS A 444 -25.37 -4.51 22.85
N ASN A 445 -26.12 -5.60 23.06
CA ASN A 445 -26.80 -5.90 24.33
C ASN A 445 -25.76 -6.14 25.45
#